data_31705d76fa344c011b56e041d5584c88
#
_entry.id   31705d76fa344c011b56e041d5584c88
#
_cell.length_a   1.000
_cell.length_b   1.000
_cell.length_c   1.000
_cell.angle_alpha   90.00
_cell.angle_beta   90.00
_cell.angle_gamma   90.00
#
_symmetry.space_group_name_H-M   'P 1'
#
loop_
_entity.id
_entity.type
_entity.pdbx_description
1 polymer ?
#
loop_
_entity_poly.entity_id
_entity_poly.type
_entity_poly.pdbx_seq_one_letter_code
_entity_poly.pdbx_strand_id
1 'polypeptide(L)'
;MIQLVKKLPKYPRFWYNRGNGGVIMESWRKDARREAIIVDLEALVPQDHLLRKIEKVMDYEWLYERLDPYYCHDNGRPGTDPVVLIKMVLIQHLFGIPSLRQTYQRIQDTLSYRWFLGYGLLDEIPHFATVSYAFCKRFPEELAQEIFEHILNKALNNRMVDPSVIFIDGTHIKASANKKKFQKEQVAKAAKVYSGQLRREVNAEREKLGKKPIEDDEDDNDPQNPTGGGTTEKTVSTTDPDSGMFVKGEHERQFAYEAHTACDSRGFVLGVEVTAGNVHDSVAWDILYDNVTHKHEVQFVTMDAGYKTPWIAKKTLDDGKVPVLPYTRYTGNQDRYKPWEYTYDPVNDTYTCPRGGILRHTTTDRDGKRTYRSTPKECVNCPCKAKCGANEKGQKLYTAHIWQEYLDLVEQIRKTQRAKDIYAQRKETIERVFADAKEKHAMRYTHHRGLAAVTRWVRLKYAAMNLKKLANWSWNNSYFSQILLIFMPKYTKTPVFA
;
A
#
# COMPACT_ATOMS: atom_id res chain seq x y z
N MET A 1 -39.55 -33.28 1.77
CA MET A 1 -40.24 -33.60 0.48
C MET A 1 -39.19 -33.41 -0.61
N ILE A 2 -38.60 -34.54 -1.00
CA ILE A 2 -37.45 -34.63 -1.90
C ILE A 2 -37.98 -34.95 -3.29
N GLN A 3 -37.26 -34.41 -4.29
CA GLN A 3 -37.27 -34.79 -5.72
C GLN A 3 -38.08 -33.88 -6.63
N LEU A 4 -37.39 -33.29 -7.55
CA LEU A 4 -36.96 -33.79 -8.87
C LEU A 4 -36.11 -32.70 -9.53
N VAL A 5 -34.80 -32.76 -9.36
CA VAL A 5 -33.90 -32.09 -10.30
C VAL A 5 -33.85 -33.00 -11.56
N LYS A 6 -34.73 -32.77 -12.50
CA LYS A 6 -34.54 -33.31 -13.84
C LYS A 6 -33.31 -32.65 -14.44
N LYS A 7 -32.28 -33.48 -14.72
CA LYS A 7 -31.10 -33.08 -15.47
C LYS A 7 -31.55 -32.33 -16.75
N LEU A 8 -31.23 -31.05 -16.80
CA LEU A 8 -31.34 -30.29 -18.06
C LEU A 8 -30.42 -30.95 -19.10
N PRO A 9 -30.89 -31.19 -20.30
CA PRO A 9 -30.05 -31.72 -21.37
C PRO A 9 -28.97 -30.70 -21.73
N LYS A 10 -27.71 -31.15 -21.69
CA LYS A 10 -26.52 -30.32 -21.94
C LYS A 10 -26.42 -29.73 -23.36
N TYR A 11 -27.23 -30.20 -24.31
CA TYR A 11 -27.23 -29.72 -25.69
C TYR A 11 -28.62 -29.86 -26.32
N PRO A 12 -29.01 -29.01 -27.28
CA PRO A 12 -30.26 -29.19 -28.03
C PRO A 12 -30.20 -30.51 -28.82
N ARG A 13 -31.17 -31.39 -28.57
CA ARG A 13 -31.32 -32.62 -29.35
C ARG A 13 -31.83 -32.22 -30.74
N PHE A 14 -31.05 -32.50 -31.75
CA PHE A 14 -31.53 -32.49 -33.13
C PHE A 14 -32.45 -33.68 -33.34
N TRP A 15 -33.73 -33.43 -33.62
CA TRP A 15 -34.64 -34.46 -34.09
C TRP A 15 -34.59 -34.52 -35.62
N TYR A 16 -34.08 -35.64 -36.14
CA TYR A 16 -34.20 -35.95 -37.57
C TYR A 16 -35.58 -36.50 -37.80
N ASN A 17 -36.43 -35.75 -38.52
CA ASN A 17 -37.67 -36.26 -39.02
C ASN A 17 -37.45 -36.74 -40.47
N ARG A 18 -37.40 -38.07 -40.70
CA ARG A 18 -37.32 -38.65 -42.02
C ARG A 18 -38.72 -38.65 -42.60
N GLY A 19 -39.13 -37.60 -43.27
CA GLY A 19 -40.35 -37.52 -44.04
C GLY A 19 -40.27 -36.27 -44.93
N ASN A 20 -40.06 -36.52 -46.23
CA ASN A 20 -40.06 -35.51 -47.27
C ASN A 20 -39.20 -34.28 -47.16
N GLY A 21 -37.92 -34.37 -47.43
CA GLY A 21 -37.12 -33.41 -48.20
C GLY A 21 -36.89 -32.01 -47.68
N GLY A 22 -37.26 -31.65 -46.44
CA GLY A 22 -37.01 -30.31 -45.89
C GLY A 22 -36.40 -30.37 -44.51
N VAL A 23 -35.21 -29.80 -44.32
CA VAL A 23 -34.64 -29.52 -42.99
C VAL A 23 -35.40 -28.33 -42.43
N ILE A 24 -36.36 -28.58 -41.52
CA ILE A 24 -36.99 -27.51 -40.75
C ILE A 24 -35.97 -27.09 -39.71
N MET A 25 -35.26 -25.99 -39.95
CA MET A 25 -34.54 -25.28 -38.88
C MET A 25 -35.58 -24.69 -37.95
N GLU A 26 -35.77 -25.33 -36.77
CA GLU A 26 -36.54 -24.69 -35.66
C GLU A 26 -35.97 -23.31 -35.38
N SER A 27 -36.89 -22.35 -35.21
CA SER A 27 -36.53 -20.95 -35.03
C SER A 27 -35.54 -20.78 -33.88
N TRP A 28 -34.43 -20.16 -34.15
CA TRP A 28 -33.35 -19.83 -33.21
C TRP A 28 -33.78 -18.89 -32.09
N ARG A 29 -35.04 -18.39 -32.08
CA ARG A 29 -35.59 -17.43 -31.18
C ARG A 29 -36.58 -18.07 -30.22
N LYS A 30 -36.07 -18.81 -29.22
CA LYS A 30 -36.89 -19.25 -28.09
C LYS A 30 -36.92 -18.14 -27.04
N ASP A 31 -38.05 -17.45 -26.91
CA ASP A 31 -38.28 -16.46 -25.86
C ASP A 31 -38.79 -17.17 -24.59
N ALA A 32 -37.88 -17.45 -23.67
CA ALA A 32 -38.19 -18.09 -22.37
C ALA A 32 -38.47 -17.09 -21.23
N ARG A 33 -38.61 -15.80 -21.54
CA ARG A 33 -38.83 -14.77 -20.52
C ARG A 33 -40.09 -14.93 -19.66
N ARG A 34 -41.05 -15.68 -20.16
CA ARG A 34 -42.33 -15.97 -19.49
C ARG A 34 -42.42 -17.41 -18.99
N GLU A 35 -41.36 -18.17 -19.10
CA GLU A 35 -41.33 -19.55 -18.60
C GLU A 35 -41.25 -19.54 -17.06
N ALA A 36 -42.22 -20.16 -16.41
CA ALA A 36 -42.22 -20.28 -14.96
C ALA A 36 -41.36 -21.49 -14.55
N ILE A 37 -40.32 -21.21 -13.77
CA ILE A 37 -39.41 -22.22 -13.21
C ILE A 37 -39.40 -22.08 -11.71
N ILE A 38 -39.57 -23.18 -10.99
CA ILE A 38 -39.41 -23.23 -9.53
C ILE A 38 -37.96 -23.62 -9.25
N VAL A 39 -37.19 -22.69 -8.73
CA VAL A 39 -35.78 -22.89 -8.37
C VAL A 39 -35.44 -21.99 -7.18
N ASP A 40 -34.60 -22.48 -6.28
CA ASP A 40 -34.05 -21.65 -5.22
C ASP A 40 -32.80 -20.88 -5.69
N LEU A 41 -32.53 -19.76 -5.04
CA LEU A 41 -31.38 -18.91 -5.37
C LEU A 41 -30.04 -19.62 -5.07
N GLU A 42 -30.05 -20.54 -4.10
CA GLU A 42 -28.88 -21.35 -3.75
C GLU A 42 -28.40 -22.21 -4.92
N ALA A 43 -29.34 -22.79 -5.68
CA ALA A 43 -29.01 -23.63 -6.84
C ALA A 43 -28.53 -22.84 -8.05
N LEU A 44 -28.90 -21.54 -8.16
CA LEU A 44 -28.59 -20.70 -9.30
C LEU A 44 -27.15 -20.16 -9.27
N VAL A 45 -26.57 -20.00 -8.07
CA VAL A 45 -25.20 -19.48 -7.96
C VAL A 45 -24.19 -20.63 -8.08
N PRO A 46 -23.22 -20.57 -9.01
CA PRO A 46 -22.21 -21.63 -9.18
C PRO A 46 -21.42 -21.91 -7.91
N GLN A 47 -21.08 -23.17 -7.66
CA GLN A 47 -20.37 -23.59 -6.43
C GLN A 47 -18.95 -22.99 -6.34
N ASP A 48 -18.31 -22.71 -7.46
CA ASP A 48 -16.98 -22.11 -7.56
C ASP A 48 -17.02 -20.57 -7.63
N HIS A 49 -18.19 -19.94 -7.47
CA HIS A 49 -18.33 -18.49 -7.51
C HIS A 49 -17.55 -17.82 -6.40
N LEU A 50 -16.87 -16.68 -6.70
CA LEU A 50 -16.04 -15.95 -5.74
C LEU A 50 -16.76 -15.64 -4.41
N LEU A 51 -18.02 -15.21 -4.45
CA LEU A 51 -18.76 -14.86 -3.25
C LEU A 51 -19.02 -16.05 -2.35
N ARG A 52 -19.18 -17.28 -2.90
CA ARG A 52 -19.25 -18.51 -2.10
C ARG A 52 -17.91 -18.81 -1.41
N LYS A 53 -16.81 -18.61 -2.12
CA LYS A 53 -15.47 -18.77 -1.54
C LYS A 53 -15.25 -17.80 -0.39
N ILE A 54 -15.73 -16.56 -0.55
CA ILE A 54 -15.66 -15.53 0.50
C ILE A 54 -16.51 -15.89 1.70
N GLU A 55 -17.77 -16.32 1.48
CA GLU A 55 -18.68 -16.73 2.57
C GLU A 55 -18.10 -17.86 3.41
N LYS A 56 -17.36 -18.79 2.81
CA LYS A 56 -16.69 -19.89 3.51
C LYS A 56 -15.53 -19.47 4.39
N VAL A 57 -14.83 -18.38 4.06
CA VAL A 57 -13.63 -17.93 4.80
C VAL A 57 -13.92 -16.79 5.76
N MET A 58 -15.02 -16.05 5.52
CA MET A 58 -15.41 -14.94 6.39
C MET A 58 -16.34 -15.44 7.51
N ASP A 59 -16.06 -14.94 8.68
CA ASP A 59 -16.94 -14.96 9.82
C ASP A 59 -17.37 -13.51 10.07
N TYR A 60 -18.66 -13.29 10.20
CA TYR A 60 -19.25 -11.96 10.38
C TYR A 60 -19.74 -11.72 11.82
N GLU A 61 -19.66 -12.72 12.70
CA GLU A 61 -20.22 -12.63 14.05
C GLU A 61 -19.63 -11.49 14.86
N TRP A 62 -18.31 -11.31 14.77
CA TRP A 62 -17.62 -10.20 15.42
C TRP A 62 -18.13 -8.80 14.99
N LEU A 63 -18.68 -8.68 13.78
CA LEU A 63 -19.26 -7.42 13.31
C LEU A 63 -20.57 -7.09 14.03
N TYR A 64 -21.37 -8.10 14.35
CA TYR A 64 -22.57 -7.89 15.15
C TYR A 64 -22.21 -7.39 16.55
N GLU A 65 -21.28 -8.07 17.23
CA GLU A 65 -20.79 -7.66 18.55
C GLU A 65 -20.19 -6.24 18.51
N ARG A 66 -19.39 -5.94 17.48
CA ARG A 66 -18.70 -4.65 17.35
C ARG A 66 -19.67 -3.49 17.06
N LEU A 67 -20.72 -3.75 16.33
CA LEU A 67 -21.66 -2.72 15.86
C LEU A 67 -22.94 -2.60 16.70
N ASP A 68 -23.20 -3.54 17.57
CA ASP A 68 -24.34 -3.56 18.48
C ASP A 68 -24.55 -2.22 19.22
N PRO A 69 -23.52 -1.57 19.81
CA PRO A 69 -23.67 -0.29 20.51
C PRO A 69 -24.17 0.87 19.65
N TYR A 70 -24.14 0.74 18.33
CA TYR A 70 -24.58 1.75 17.38
C TYR A 70 -26.02 1.53 16.90
N TYR A 71 -26.70 0.52 17.44
CA TYR A 71 -28.09 0.17 17.15
C TYR A 71 -28.95 0.31 18.40
N CYS A 72 -30.17 0.84 18.23
CA CYS A 72 -31.13 0.93 19.30
C CYS A 72 -32.02 -0.33 19.30
N HIS A 73 -32.12 -1.01 20.43
CA HIS A 73 -32.87 -2.26 20.56
C HIS A 73 -34.32 -2.04 21.00
N ASP A 74 -34.59 -0.93 21.71
CA ASP A 74 -35.84 -0.74 22.44
C ASP A 74 -36.83 0.22 21.78
N ASN A 75 -36.40 0.98 20.77
CA ASN A 75 -37.24 2.02 20.18
C ASN A 75 -36.95 2.28 18.70
N GLY A 76 -37.98 2.56 17.91
CA GLY A 76 -37.90 2.99 16.54
C GLY A 76 -38.16 1.88 15.52
N ARG A 77 -38.00 2.24 14.22
CA ARG A 77 -38.09 1.26 13.12
C ARG A 77 -36.91 0.30 13.18
N PRO A 78 -37.13 -1.01 12.97
CA PRO A 78 -36.03 -1.97 12.89
C PRO A 78 -34.90 -1.50 11.96
N GLY A 79 -33.66 -1.48 12.48
CA GLY A 79 -32.49 -1.07 11.69
C GLY A 79 -32.18 -2.08 10.59
N THR A 80 -31.53 -1.61 9.53
CA THR A 80 -30.98 -2.51 8.53
C THR A 80 -29.80 -3.24 9.14
N ASP A 81 -29.72 -4.56 8.89
CA ASP A 81 -28.63 -5.41 9.33
C ASP A 81 -27.24 -4.82 8.96
N PRO A 82 -26.35 -4.58 9.95
CA PRO A 82 -25.04 -4.00 9.70
C PRO A 82 -24.16 -4.85 8.78
N VAL A 83 -24.24 -6.17 8.88
CA VAL A 83 -23.46 -7.09 8.05
C VAL A 83 -23.87 -6.98 6.58
N VAL A 84 -25.17 -6.82 6.32
CA VAL A 84 -25.66 -6.58 4.95
C VAL A 84 -25.07 -5.29 4.38
N LEU A 85 -25.04 -4.20 5.16
CA LEU A 85 -24.46 -2.92 4.70
C LEU A 85 -22.96 -3.06 4.39
N ILE A 86 -22.22 -3.81 5.22
CA ILE A 86 -20.80 -4.09 4.99
C ILE A 86 -20.60 -4.99 3.76
N LYS A 87 -21.41 -6.05 3.59
CA LYS A 87 -21.38 -6.91 2.40
C LYS A 87 -21.65 -6.12 1.12
N MET A 88 -22.54 -5.12 1.12
CA MET A 88 -22.76 -4.24 -0.03
C MET A 88 -21.51 -3.44 -0.40
N VAL A 89 -20.76 -2.91 0.60
CA VAL A 89 -19.50 -2.21 0.37
C VAL A 89 -18.41 -3.18 -0.08
N LEU A 90 -18.36 -4.40 0.46
CA LEU A 90 -17.44 -5.43 -0.01
C LEU A 90 -17.70 -5.79 -1.48
N ILE A 91 -18.96 -5.96 -1.91
CA ILE A 91 -19.32 -6.17 -3.33
C ILE A 91 -18.75 -5.03 -4.19
N GLN A 92 -18.95 -3.76 -3.77
CA GLN A 92 -18.41 -2.60 -4.48
C GLN A 92 -16.92 -2.73 -4.74
N HIS A 93 -16.15 -3.05 -3.70
CA HIS A 93 -14.70 -3.09 -3.77
C HIS A 93 -14.15 -4.36 -4.43
N LEU A 94 -14.77 -5.51 -4.20
CA LEU A 94 -14.39 -6.80 -4.81
C LEU A 94 -14.51 -6.79 -6.34
N PHE A 95 -15.56 -6.15 -6.85
CA PHE A 95 -15.85 -6.11 -8.28
C PHE A 95 -15.51 -4.78 -8.95
N GLY A 96 -14.80 -3.89 -8.25
CA GLY A 96 -14.35 -2.61 -8.81
C GLY A 96 -15.49 -1.70 -9.26
N ILE A 97 -16.64 -1.75 -8.58
CA ILE A 97 -17.79 -0.90 -8.94
C ILE A 97 -17.49 0.54 -8.48
N PRO A 98 -17.61 1.55 -9.35
CA PRO A 98 -17.16 2.91 -9.03
C PRO A 98 -17.92 3.59 -7.90
N SER A 99 -19.21 3.31 -7.69
CA SER A 99 -20.03 3.99 -6.72
C SER A 99 -21.07 3.10 -6.03
N LEU A 100 -21.49 3.46 -4.82
CA LEU A 100 -22.57 2.77 -4.09
C LEU A 100 -23.90 2.78 -4.86
N ARG A 101 -24.19 3.84 -5.62
CA ARG A 101 -25.40 3.88 -6.46
C ARG A 101 -25.37 2.80 -7.54
N GLN A 102 -24.24 2.64 -8.24
CA GLN A 102 -24.09 1.58 -9.22
C GLN A 102 -24.06 0.19 -8.57
N THR A 103 -23.48 0.08 -7.37
CA THR A 103 -23.52 -1.17 -6.60
C THR A 103 -24.95 -1.57 -6.30
N TYR A 104 -25.76 -0.64 -5.79
CA TYR A 104 -27.20 -0.86 -5.53
C TYR A 104 -27.92 -1.35 -6.79
N GLN A 105 -27.73 -0.68 -7.94
CA GLN A 105 -28.35 -1.08 -9.20
C GLN A 105 -27.91 -2.49 -9.62
N ARG A 106 -26.61 -2.80 -9.55
CA ARG A 106 -26.11 -4.14 -9.91
C ARG A 106 -26.60 -5.24 -8.97
N ILE A 107 -26.81 -4.96 -7.68
CA ILE A 107 -27.37 -5.94 -6.76
C ILE A 107 -28.81 -6.27 -7.13
N GLN A 108 -29.59 -5.32 -7.65
CA GLN A 108 -30.94 -5.58 -8.11
C GLN A 108 -30.98 -6.63 -9.24
N ASP A 109 -30.00 -6.59 -10.14
CA ASP A 109 -29.98 -7.40 -11.37
C ASP A 109 -29.10 -8.65 -11.27
N THR A 110 -28.27 -8.80 -10.22
CA THR A 110 -27.29 -9.87 -10.13
C THR A 110 -27.64 -10.88 -9.04
N LEU A 111 -27.97 -12.10 -9.45
CA LEU A 111 -28.38 -13.18 -8.54
C LEU A 111 -27.34 -13.52 -7.48
N SER A 112 -26.07 -13.60 -7.85
CA SER A 112 -24.98 -13.91 -6.91
C SER A 112 -24.75 -12.83 -5.85
N TYR A 113 -25.07 -11.57 -6.15
CA TYR A 113 -24.99 -10.49 -5.18
C TYR A 113 -26.14 -10.56 -4.17
N ARG A 114 -27.37 -10.84 -4.64
CA ARG A 114 -28.51 -11.07 -3.79
C ARG A 114 -28.29 -12.26 -2.86
N TRP A 115 -27.79 -13.36 -3.43
CA TRP A 115 -27.42 -14.55 -2.66
C TRP A 115 -26.44 -14.23 -1.54
N PHE A 116 -25.37 -13.47 -1.84
CA PHE A 116 -24.34 -13.09 -0.87
C PHE A 116 -24.88 -12.21 0.27
N LEU A 117 -25.89 -11.39 -0.03
CA LEU A 117 -26.57 -10.56 0.98
C LEU A 117 -27.62 -11.34 1.77
N GLY A 118 -28.01 -12.55 1.36
CA GLY A 118 -29.09 -13.31 1.97
C GLY A 118 -30.50 -12.84 1.55
N TYR A 119 -30.63 -12.13 0.41
CA TYR A 119 -31.88 -11.61 -0.11
C TYR A 119 -32.44 -12.47 -1.22
N GLY A 120 -33.76 -12.74 -1.19
CA GLY A 120 -34.48 -13.42 -2.25
C GLY A 120 -34.63 -12.56 -3.51
N LEU A 121 -35.22 -13.14 -4.57
CA LEU A 121 -35.38 -12.47 -5.88
C LEU A 121 -36.26 -11.23 -5.83
N LEU A 122 -37.26 -11.24 -4.96
CA LEU A 122 -38.27 -10.16 -4.85
C LEU A 122 -38.05 -9.23 -3.67
N ASP A 123 -37.10 -9.53 -2.79
CA ASP A 123 -36.82 -8.73 -1.61
C ASP A 123 -36.27 -7.35 -1.97
N GLU A 124 -36.71 -6.35 -1.21
CA GLU A 124 -36.18 -4.99 -1.30
C GLU A 124 -34.81 -4.92 -0.62
N ILE A 125 -33.78 -4.58 -1.40
CA ILE A 125 -32.42 -4.39 -0.88
C ILE A 125 -32.26 -3.00 -0.26
N PRO A 126 -31.39 -2.81 0.75
CA PRO A 126 -31.13 -1.51 1.35
C PRO A 126 -30.66 -0.48 0.31
N HIS A 127 -31.28 0.70 0.36
CA HIS A 127 -30.92 1.78 -0.56
C HIS A 127 -29.47 2.26 -0.33
N PHE A 128 -28.77 2.65 -1.37
CA PHE A 128 -27.37 3.12 -1.27
C PHE A 128 -27.16 4.29 -0.30
N ALA A 129 -28.17 5.13 -0.10
CA ALA A 129 -28.10 6.23 0.88
C ALA A 129 -28.04 5.71 2.32
N THR A 130 -28.70 4.59 2.64
CA THR A 130 -28.63 3.93 3.96
C THR A 130 -27.22 3.43 4.23
N VAL A 131 -26.58 2.81 3.23
CA VAL A 131 -25.18 2.36 3.31
C VAL A 131 -24.24 3.55 3.53
N SER A 132 -24.41 4.62 2.74
CA SER A 132 -23.60 5.83 2.86
C SER A 132 -23.76 6.48 4.24
N TYR A 133 -24.99 6.59 4.74
CA TYR A 133 -25.27 7.14 6.07
C TYR A 133 -24.61 6.31 7.17
N ALA A 134 -24.71 4.99 7.09
CA ALA A 134 -24.08 4.10 8.07
C ALA A 134 -22.57 4.34 8.16
N PHE A 135 -21.86 4.31 7.04
CA PHE A 135 -20.42 4.51 7.00
C PHE A 135 -19.94 5.95 7.31
N CYS A 136 -20.77 6.95 7.06
CA CYS A 136 -20.40 8.35 7.30
C CYS A 136 -20.80 8.88 8.69
N LYS A 137 -21.84 8.29 9.32
CA LYS A 137 -22.46 8.87 10.51
C LYS A 137 -22.69 7.90 11.66
N ARG A 138 -22.90 6.61 11.37
CA ARG A 138 -23.27 5.62 12.39
C ARG A 138 -22.08 4.77 12.82
N PHE A 139 -21.35 4.20 11.88
CA PHE A 139 -20.25 3.31 12.17
C PHE A 139 -19.01 4.07 12.64
N PRO A 140 -18.18 3.46 13.52
CA PRO A 140 -16.95 4.08 13.98
C PRO A 140 -15.96 4.29 12.82
N GLU A 141 -15.12 5.29 12.95
CA GLU A 141 -14.13 5.63 11.89
C GLU A 141 -13.11 4.52 11.68
N GLU A 142 -12.82 3.79 12.75
CA GLU A 142 -11.84 2.70 12.80
C GLU A 142 -12.34 1.42 12.12
N LEU A 143 -13.63 1.27 11.88
CA LEU A 143 -14.23 0.04 11.34
C LEU A 143 -13.55 -0.44 10.05
N ALA A 144 -13.17 0.48 9.18
CA ALA A 144 -12.48 0.11 7.94
C ALA A 144 -11.09 -0.51 8.20
N GLN A 145 -10.39 -0.04 9.23
CA GLN A 145 -9.13 -0.60 9.68
C GLN A 145 -9.34 -1.96 10.34
N GLU A 146 -10.35 -2.08 11.18
CA GLU A 146 -10.69 -3.33 11.86
C GLU A 146 -11.07 -4.43 10.86
N ILE A 147 -11.84 -4.12 9.83
CA ILE A 147 -12.15 -5.06 8.73
C ILE A 147 -10.89 -5.48 7.98
N PHE A 148 -10.01 -4.53 7.67
CA PHE A 148 -8.74 -4.80 7.00
C PHE A 148 -7.87 -5.74 7.84
N GLU A 149 -7.70 -5.45 9.13
CA GLU A 149 -6.88 -6.24 10.06
C GLU A 149 -7.48 -7.63 10.30
N HIS A 150 -8.81 -7.73 10.44
CA HIS A 150 -9.47 -9.03 10.60
C HIS A 150 -9.19 -9.97 9.43
N ILE A 151 -9.31 -9.46 8.19
CA ILE A 151 -9.02 -10.24 6.98
C ILE A 151 -7.53 -10.62 6.91
N LEU A 152 -6.64 -9.68 7.22
CA LEU A 152 -5.21 -9.92 7.23
C LEU A 152 -4.82 -10.97 8.27
N ASN A 153 -5.36 -10.88 9.49
CA ASN A 153 -5.13 -11.85 10.56
C ASN A 153 -5.61 -13.24 10.17
N LYS A 154 -6.75 -13.36 9.49
CA LYS A 154 -7.18 -14.67 8.95
C LYS A 154 -6.19 -15.22 7.93
N ALA A 155 -5.62 -14.38 7.05
CA ALA A 155 -4.62 -14.82 6.10
C ALA A 155 -3.29 -15.23 6.78
N LEU A 156 -2.87 -14.50 7.83
CA LEU A 156 -1.72 -14.83 8.68
C LEU A 156 -1.91 -16.18 9.39
N ASN A 157 -3.06 -16.37 10.04
CA ASN A 157 -3.39 -17.62 10.75
C ASN A 157 -3.41 -18.84 9.82
N ASN A 158 -3.78 -18.63 8.55
CA ASN A 158 -3.72 -19.66 7.51
C ASN A 158 -2.33 -19.80 6.85
N ARG A 159 -1.29 -19.12 7.36
CA ARG A 159 0.10 -19.13 6.83
C ARG A 159 0.20 -18.74 5.35
N MET A 160 -0.71 -17.90 4.90
CA MET A 160 -0.74 -17.42 3.52
C MET A 160 0.10 -16.14 3.33
N VAL A 161 0.41 -15.44 4.41
CA VAL A 161 1.23 -14.23 4.45
C VAL A 161 2.62 -14.57 4.97
N ASP A 162 3.64 -14.03 4.32
CA ASP A 162 5.04 -14.13 4.74
C ASP A 162 5.63 -12.72 4.88
N PRO A 163 5.60 -12.13 6.07
CA PRO A 163 6.08 -10.77 6.31
C PRO A 163 7.60 -10.66 6.43
N SER A 164 8.37 -11.74 6.30
CA SER A 164 9.83 -11.72 6.42
C SER A 164 10.50 -10.77 5.42
N VAL A 165 9.90 -10.60 4.24
CA VAL A 165 10.31 -9.65 3.21
C VAL A 165 9.12 -8.77 2.86
N ILE A 166 9.22 -7.47 3.13
CA ILE A 166 8.19 -6.50 2.77
C ILE A 166 8.64 -5.58 1.65
N PHE A 167 7.67 -5.15 0.85
CA PHE A 167 7.85 -4.20 -0.24
C PHE A 167 7.04 -2.95 0.07
N ILE A 168 7.69 -1.80 0.17
CA ILE A 168 7.06 -0.50 0.44
C ILE A 168 7.18 0.38 -0.80
N ASP A 169 6.05 0.98 -1.19
CA ASP A 169 5.98 1.93 -2.32
C ASP A 169 4.72 2.79 -2.23
N GLY A 170 4.70 3.90 -2.97
CA GLY A 170 3.59 4.82 -3.08
C GLY A 170 2.84 4.70 -4.41
N THR A 171 1.53 4.94 -4.38
CA THR A 171 0.75 5.05 -5.62
C THR A 171 -0.26 6.18 -5.55
N HIS A 172 -0.29 7.01 -6.59
CA HIS A 172 -1.21 8.15 -6.68
C HIS A 172 -2.62 7.72 -7.08
N ILE A 173 -3.59 8.35 -6.43
CA ILE A 173 -5.04 8.20 -6.64
C ILE A 173 -5.58 9.58 -7.01
N LYS A 174 -6.15 9.73 -8.19
CA LYS A 174 -6.72 11.00 -8.62
C LYS A 174 -7.88 11.42 -7.72
N ALA A 175 -7.80 12.64 -7.19
CA ALA A 175 -8.79 13.21 -6.30
C ALA A 175 -10.05 13.70 -7.05
N SER A 176 -11.17 13.77 -6.34
CA SER A 176 -12.43 14.39 -6.80
C SER A 176 -12.35 15.92 -6.70
N ALA A 177 -11.33 16.51 -7.33
CA ALA A 177 -11.02 17.92 -7.27
C ALA A 177 -10.92 18.54 -8.67
N ASN A 178 -11.41 19.77 -8.79
CA ASN A 178 -11.28 20.51 -10.05
C ASN A 178 -9.89 21.15 -10.15
N LYS A 179 -9.09 20.72 -11.12
CA LYS A 179 -7.72 21.21 -11.31
C LYS A 179 -7.60 22.72 -11.61
N LYS A 180 -8.69 23.36 -12.01
CA LYS A 180 -8.74 24.80 -12.29
C LYS A 180 -9.19 25.64 -11.09
N LYS A 181 -9.71 25.00 -10.04
CA LYS A 181 -10.18 25.67 -8.82
C LYS A 181 -9.19 25.43 -7.69
N PHE A 182 -8.25 26.36 -7.55
CA PHE A 182 -7.21 26.31 -6.52
C PHE A 182 -6.89 27.72 -6.02
N GLN A 183 -6.32 27.78 -4.85
CA GLN A 183 -5.72 28.96 -4.26
C GLN A 183 -4.28 28.64 -3.84
N LYS A 184 -3.46 29.70 -3.70
CA LYS A 184 -2.10 29.57 -3.21
C LYS A 184 -2.09 29.99 -1.76
N GLU A 185 -1.58 29.13 -0.91
CA GLU A 185 -1.49 29.36 0.54
C GLU A 185 -0.03 29.33 0.97
N GLN A 186 0.34 30.24 1.85
CA GLN A 186 1.61 30.16 2.56
C GLN A 186 1.47 29.14 3.68
N VAL A 187 2.17 28.01 3.56
CA VAL A 187 2.12 26.92 4.53
C VAL A 187 3.49 26.80 5.17
N ALA A 188 3.50 26.64 6.47
CA ALA A 188 4.69 26.33 7.21
C ALA A 188 5.33 25.01 6.72
N LYS A 189 6.65 24.93 6.65
CA LYS A 189 7.33 23.70 6.27
C LYS A 189 7.17 22.70 7.40
N ALA A 190 6.67 21.49 7.08
CA ALA A 190 6.59 20.42 8.06
C ALA A 190 7.99 20.06 8.61
N ALA A 191 8.10 19.97 9.92
CA ALA A 191 9.31 19.48 10.57
C ALA A 191 9.57 18.02 10.16
N LYS A 192 10.84 17.65 9.95
CA LYS A 192 11.22 16.27 9.71
C LYS A 192 10.97 15.46 10.99
N VAL A 193 10.36 14.28 10.89
CA VAL A 193 10.05 13.41 12.04
C VAL A 193 11.28 13.15 12.93
N TYR A 194 12.45 13.08 12.32
CA TYR A 194 13.72 12.83 13.00
C TYR A 194 14.50 14.09 13.41
N SER A 195 13.91 15.29 13.29
CA SER A 195 14.62 16.56 13.55
C SER A 195 15.22 16.64 14.96
N GLY A 196 14.49 16.19 15.97
CA GLY A 196 14.97 16.18 17.36
C GLY A 196 16.15 15.25 17.58
N GLN A 197 16.17 14.06 16.96
CA GLN A 197 17.29 13.13 17.05
C GLN A 197 18.52 13.68 16.31
N LEU A 198 18.31 14.14 15.06
CA LEU A 198 19.37 14.73 14.26
C LEU A 198 20.04 15.89 15.00
N ARG A 199 19.25 16.79 15.61
CA ARG A 199 19.76 17.93 16.36
C ARG A 199 20.60 17.51 17.56
N ARG A 200 20.16 16.51 18.32
CA ARG A 200 20.96 16.00 19.46
C ARG A 200 22.31 15.47 19.00
N GLU A 201 22.34 14.69 17.93
CA GLU A 201 23.59 14.13 17.40
C GLU A 201 24.48 15.23 16.79
N VAL A 202 23.92 16.20 16.07
CA VAL A 202 24.65 17.36 15.53
C VAL A 202 25.26 18.20 16.66
N ASN A 203 24.51 18.48 17.72
CA ASN A 203 25.01 19.28 18.85
C ASN A 203 26.12 18.54 19.60
N ALA A 204 26.02 17.23 19.78
CA ALA A 204 27.08 16.43 20.36
C ALA A 204 28.39 16.47 19.54
N GLU A 205 28.31 16.49 18.23
CA GLU A 205 29.49 16.68 17.36
C GLU A 205 30.06 18.08 17.41
N ARG A 206 29.18 19.10 17.41
CA ARG A 206 29.61 20.49 17.48
C ARG A 206 30.34 20.79 18.80
N GLU A 207 29.88 20.22 19.91
CA GLU A 207 30.54 20.28 21.17
C GLU A 207 31.96 19.70 21.13
N LYS A 208 32.14 18.52 20.56
CA LYS A 208 33.46 17.91 20.35
C LYS A 208 34.41 18.79 19.52
N LEU A 209 33.87 19.58 18.62
CA LEU A 209 34.61 20.53 17.77
C LEU A 209 34.79 21.92 18.43
N GLY A 210 34.36 22.08 19.67
CA GLY A 210 34.39 23.38 20.37
C GLY A 210 33.49 24.44 19.75
N LYS A 211 32.42 24.04 19.06
CA LYS A 211 31.42 24.93 18.45
C LYS A 211 30.21 25.07 19.35
N LYS A 212 29.57 26.25 19.31
CA LYS A 212 28.31 26.44 20.00
C LYS A 212 27.24 25.47 19.50
N PRO A 213 26.41 24.90 20.40
CA PRO A 213 25.25 24.12 19.98
C PRO A 213 24.32 24.99 19.15
N ILE A 214 23.54 24.35 18.30
CA ILE A 214 22.45 24.98 17.56
C ILE A 214 21.29 25.07 18.54
N GLU A 215 20.94 26.29 18.92
CA GLU A 215 19.82 26.59 19.81
C GLU A 215 18.52 26.24 19.12
N ASP A 216 17.52 25.82 19.88
CA ASP A 216 16.15 25.68 19.42
C ASP A 216 15.66 27.11 19.15
N ASP A 217 15.33 27.43 17.93
CA ASP A 217 14.50 28.59 17.66
C ASP A 217 13.19 28.31 18.44
N GLU A 218 12.74 29.24 19.29
CA GLU A 218 11.51 29.08 20.10
C GLU A 218 10.29 28.69 19.25
N ASP A 219 10.32 29.01 17.95
CA ASP A 219 9.33 28.62 16.94
C ASP A 219 9.31 27.12 16.59
N ASP A 220 10.36 26.33 16.92
CA ASP A 220 10.43 24.90 16.58
C ASP A 220 9.56 24.01 17.50
N ASN A 221 9.16 24.54 18.69
CA ASN A 221 8.37 23.80 19.69
C ASN A 221 6.90 24.26 19.78
N ASP A 222 6.47 25.22 18.97
CA ASP A 222 5.06 25.61 18.90
C ASP A 222 4.25 24.54 18.16
N PRO A 223 3.32 23.82 18.84
CA PRO A 223 2.45 22.85 18.17
C PRO A 223 1.60 23.48 17.06
N GLN A 224 1.43 24.82 17.09
CA GLN A 224 0.72 25.57 16.05
C GLN A 224 1.65 26.11 14.96
N ASN A 225 2.97 26.07 15.17
CA ASN A 225 3.98 26.50 14.20
C ASN A 225 5.20 25.56 14.19
N PRO A 226 5.08 24.33 13.66
CA PRO A 226 6.14 23.32 13.68
C PRO A 226 7.29 23.63 12.71
N THR A 227 7.66 24.90 12.48
CA THR A 227 8.56 25.25 11.41
C THR A 227 9.85 25.88 11.89
N GLY A 228 10.90 25.16 11.69
CA GLY A 228 12.22 25.79 11.46
C GLY A 228 12.18 26.67 10.21
N GLY A 229 11.84 27.92 10.41
CA GLY A 229 12.05 29.07 9.58
C GLY A 229 11.84 28.95 8.08
N GLY A 230 10.62 28.96 7.61
CA GLY A 230 10.31 29.24 6.22
C GLY A 230 8.91 28.78 5.81
N THR A 231 8.12 29.69 5.24
CA THR A 231 6.88 29.36 4.54
C THR A 231 7.18 28.90 3.12
N THR A 232 6.40 27.97 2.62
CA THR A 232 6.38 27.60 1.21
C THR A 232 5.02 27.86 0.61
N GLU A 233 4.96 28.34 -0.62
CA GLU A 233 3.71 28.52 -1.33
C GLU A 233 3.18 27.15 -1.76
N LYS A 234 2.01 26.75 -1.26
CA LYS A 234 1.34 25.51 -1.59
C LYS A 234 0.10 25.78 -2.43
N THR A 235 -0.09 25.02 -3.49
CA THR A 235 -1.32 25.03 -4.29
C THR A 235 -2.35 24.12 -3.65
N VAL A 236 -3.45 24.68 -3.16
CA VAL A 236 -4.51 23.98 -2.44
C VAL A 236 -5.79 23.99 -3.27
N SER A 237 -6.47 22.85 -3.38
CA SER A 237 -7.76 22.74 -4.06
C SER A 237 -8.87 23.37 -3.21
N THR A 238 -9.69 24.24 -3.83
CA THR A 238 -10.89 24.78 -3.14
C THR A 238 -12.05 23.78 -3.04
N THR A 239 -11.99 22.68 -3.79
CA THR A 239 -13.04 21.64 -3.80
C THR A 239 -12.71 20.44 -2.94
N ASP A 240 -11.43 20.19 -2.69
CA ASP A 240 -10.90 19.10 -1.86
C ASP A 240 -9.55 19.54 -1.26
N PRO A 241 -9.56 20.33 -0.16
CA PRO A 241 -8.34 20.94 0.40
C PRO A 241 -7.28 19.94 0.86
N ASP A 242 -7.70 18.75 1.27
CA ASP A 242 -6.80 17.69 1.75
C ASP A 242 -6.04 17.00 0.61
N SER A 243 -6.45 17.22 -0.66
CA SER A 243 -5.73 16.68 -1.80
C SER A 243 -4.49 17.51 -2.14
N GLY A 244 -3.43 16.85 -2.61
CA GLY A 244 -2.19 17.51 -3.01
C GLY A 244 -2.07 17.67 -4.52
N MET A 245 -1.43 18.75 -4.97
CA MET A 245 -1.10 18.93 -6.38
C MET A 245 0.05 18.01 -6.77
N PHE A 246 -0.26 16.94 -7.47
CA PHE A 246 0.72 16.01 -8.03
C PHE A 246 1.16 16.48 -9.42
N VAL A 247 2.45 16.44 -9.67
CA VAL A 247 3.07 16.82 -10.96
C VAL A 247 3.96 15.68 -11.44
N LYS A 248 3.65 15.13 -12.61
CA LYS A 248 4.47 14.10 -13.25
C LYS A 248 4.90 14.59 -14.63
N GLY A 249 6.20 14.83 -14.77
CA GLY A 249 6.73 15.41 -16.00
C GLY A 249 6.17 16.80 -16.28
N GLU A 250 6.23 17.23 -17.54
CA GLU A 250 5.82 18.59 -17.93
C GLU A 250 4.30 18.74 -18.14
N HIS A 251 3.58 17.66 -18.36
CA HIS A 251 2.21 17.70 -18.87
C HIS A 251 1.13 17.21 -17.90
N GLU A 252 1.48 16.42 -16.89
CA GLU A 252 0.50 15.85 -15.97
C GLU A 252 0.48 16.61 -14.64
N ARG A 253 -0.53 17.48 -14.47
CA ARG A 253 -0.81 18.19 -13.20
C ARG A 253 -2.22 17.87 -12.77
N GLN A 254 -2.39 17.29 -11.59
CA GLN A 254 -3.70 16.96 -11.04
C GLN A 254 -3.66 16.92 -9.52
N PHE A 255 -4.80 17.19 -8.89
CA PHE A 255 -4.95 16.90 -7.46
C PHE A 255 -5.07 15.41 -7.25
N ALA A 256 -4.33 14.90 -6.29
CA ALA A 256 -4.25 13.49 -5.98
C ALA A 256 -4.03 13.26 -4.47
N TYR A 257 -4.36 12.05 -4.05
CA TYR A 257 -3.86 11.44 -2.83
C TYR A 257 -2.79 10.42 -3.18
N GLU A 258 -1.97 10.06 -2.23
CA GLU A 258 -1.00 8.99 -2.37
C GLU A 258 -1.24 7.92 -1.31
N ALA A 259 -1.30 6.67 -1.75
CA ALA A 259 -1.40 5.52 -0.87
C ALA A 259 -0.03 4.84 -0.78
N HIS A 260 0.65 5.07 0.35
CA HIS A 260 1.89 4.38 0.71
C HIS A 260 1.51 3.01 1.26
N THR A 261 2.02 1.97 0.65
CA THR A 261 1.55 0.60 0.87
C THR A 261 2.72 -0.31 1.16
N ALA A 262 2.57 -1.16 2.16
CA ALA A 262 3.46 -2.27 2.43
C ALA A 262 2.78 -3.59 2.09
N CYS A 263 3.43 -4.45 1.32
CA CYS A 263 2.94 -5.79 1.03
C CYS A 263 4.04 -6.85 1.25
N ASP A 264 3.62 -8.10 1.44
CA ASP A 264 4.53 -9.25 1.50
C ASP A 264 4.95 -9.74 0.10
N SER A 265 5.82 -10.74 0.04
CA SER A 265 6.30 -11.36 -1.20
C SER A 265 5.18 -12.03 -2.03
N ARG A 266 4.06 -12.35 -1.42
CA ARG A 266 2.87 -12.95 -2.07
C ARG A 266 1.85 -11.89 -2.47
N GLY A 267 2.13 -10.61 -2.18
CA GLY A 267 1.30 -9.45 -2.51
C GLY A 267 0.06 -9.31 -1.62
N PHE A 268 0.06 -9.83 -0.40
CA PHE A 268 -0.90 -9.43 0.62
C PHE A 268 -0.49 -8.06 1.16
N VAL A 269 -1.44 -7.15 1.22
CA VAL A 269 -1.21 -5.82 1.79
C VAL A 269 -1.20 -5.94 3.31
N LEU A 270 -0.09 -5.53 3.93
CA LEU A 270 0.14 -5.57 5.38
C LEU A 270 -0.24 -4.26 6.06
N GLY A 271 -0.10 -3.16 5.36
CA GLY A 271 -0.41 -1.84 5.87
C GLY A 271 -0.52 -0.80 4.77
N VAL A 272 -1.22 0.28 5.07
CA VAL A 272 -1.37 1.42 4.17
C VAL A 272 -1.50 2.71 4.96
N GLU A 273 -0.80 3.74 4.48
CA GLU A 273 -0.94 5.12 4.94
C GLU A 273 -1.31 6.01 3.74
N VAL A 274 -2.25 6.93 3.94
CA VAL A 274 -2.72 7.81 2.86
C VAL A 274 -2.35 9.25 3.17
N THR A 275 -1.76 9.93 2.21
CA THR A 275 -1.37 11.33 2.32
C THR A 275 -1.91 12.16 1.15
N ALA A 276 -1.77 13.48 1.25
CA ALA A 276 -1.92 14.34 0.08
C ALA A 276 -0.84 14.00 -0.96
N GLY A 277 -1.20 14.01 -2.25
CA GLY A 277 -0.33 13.53 -3.34
C GLY A 277 0.91 14.39 -3.64
N ASN A 278 1.18 15.41 -2.84
CA ASN A 278 2.39 16.23 -2.89
C ASN A 278 3.26 16.08 -1.62
N VAL A 279 2.93 15.14 -0.76
CA VAL A 279 3.77 14.77 0.40
C VAL A 279 4.86 13.83 -0.09
N HIS A 280 6.09 14.07 0.34
CA HIS A 280 7.21 13.21 -0.05
C HIS A 280 7.12 11.85 0.64
N ASP A 281 7.41 10.77 -0.10
CA ASP A 281 7.30 9.38 0.34
C ASP A 281 7.97 9.11 1.70
N SER A 282 9.12 9.74 1.95
CA SER A 282 9.86 9.57 3.19
C SER A 282 9.14 10.11 4.44
N VAL A 283 8.11 10.94 4.30
CA VAL A 283 7.34 11.48 5.44
C VAL A 283 6.31 10.45 5.93
N ALA A 284 5.62 9.81 4.99
CA ALA A 284 4.64 8.77 5.32
C ALA A 284 5.29 7.45 5.73
N TRP A 285 6.55 7.25 5.36
CA TRP A 285 7.28 6.01 5.56
C TRP A 285 7.38 5.63 7.04
N ASP A 286 7.70 6.58 7.93
CA ASP A 286 7.88 6.29 9.35
C ASP A 286 6.65 5.65 9.97
N ILE A 287 5.47 6.22 9.73
CA ILE A 287 4.20 5.73 10.28
C ILE A 287 3.89 4.33 9.71
N LEU A 288 4.01 4.17 8.38
CA LEU A 288 3.74 2.89 7.73
C LEU A 288 4.73 1.81 8.19
N TYR A 289 6.01 2.14 8.23
CA TYR A 289 7.07 1.24 8.65
C TYR A 289 6.87 0.77 10.09
N ASP A 290 6.63 1.69 11.02
CA ASP A 290 6.41 1.36 12.43
C ASP A 290 5.15 0.50 12.60
N ASN A 291 4.04 0.86 11.95
CA ASN A 291 2.79 0.10 12.01
C ASN A 291 2.95 -1.35 11.54
N VAL A 292 3.77 -1.59 10.51
CA VAL A 292 3.98 -2.93 9.96
C VAL A 292 5.01 -3.70 10.76
N THR A 293 6.13 -3.08 11.12
CA THR A 293 7.24 -3.78 11.79
C THR A 293 7.00 -4.07 13.26
N HIS A 294 6.11 -3.32 13.93
CA HIS A 294 5.68 -3.66 15.29
C HIS A 294 4.69 -4.83 15.34
N LYS A 295 3.94 -5.05 14.25
CA LYS A 295 2.94 -6.12 14.18
C LYS A 295 3.48 -7.43 13.59
N HIS A 296 4.58 -7.37 12.83
CA HIS A 296 5.09 -8.49 12.06
C HIS A 296 6.61 -8.61 12.18
N GLU A 297 7.10 -9.85 12.15
CA GLU A 297 8.54 -10.14 12.10
C GLU A 297 9.09 -9.90 10.70
N VAL A 298 9.66 -8.73 10.49
CA VAL A 298 10.25 -8.29 9.22
C VAL A 298 11.76 -8.39 9.28
N GLN A 299 12.38 -8.98 8.26
CA GLN A 299 13.83 -9.06 8.10
C GLN A 299 14.33 -8.12 6.99
N PHE A 300 13.65 -8.07 5.85
CA PHE A 300 14.05 -7.27 4.70
C PHE A 300 12.97 -6.25 4.36
N VAL A 301 13.38 -5.00 4.16
CA VAL A 301 12.50 -3.90 3.77
C VAL A 301 12.93 -3.40 2.40
N THR A 302 12.12 -3.71 1.37
CA THR A 302 12.43 -3.37 -0.02
C THR A 302 11.68 -2.10 -0.42
N MET A 303 12.41 -1.12 -0.92
CA MET A 303 11.88 0.21 -1.25
C MET A 303 12.45 0.69 -2.57
N ASP A 304 11.86 1.75 -3.14
CA ASP A 304 12.37 2.39 -4.35
C ASP A 304 13.48 3.43 -4.05
N ALA A 305 13.95 4.12 -5.10
CA ALA A 305 15.00 5.12 -4.98
C ALA A 305 14.58 6.38 -4.18
N GLY A 306 13.29 6.70 -4.15
CA GLY A 306 12.73 7.83 -3.41
C GLY A 306 12.92 7.69 -1.89
N TYR A 307 12.97 6.47 -1.39
CA TYR A 307 13.19 6.17 0.02
C TYR A 307 14.68 6.11 0.44
N LYS A 308 15.62 6.32 -0.47
CA LYS A 308 17.05 6.28 -0.14
C LYS A 308 17.49 7.57 0.57
N THR A 309 17.12 7.70 1.82
CA THR A 309 17.51 8.82 2.70
C THR A 309 18.37 8.33 3.85
N PRO A 310 19.24 9.21 4.43
CA PRO A 310 20.07 8.82 5.57
C PRO A 310 19.27 8.33 6.78
N TRP A 311 18.10 8.96 7.03
CA TRP A 311 17.21 8.58 8.12
C TRP A 311 16.62 7.18 7.95
N ILE A 312 16.06 6.89 6.78
CA ILE A 312 15.46 5.58 6.51
C ILE A 312 16.50 4.47 6.59
N ALA A 313 17.70 4.72 6.06
CA ALA A 313 18.82 3.79 6.17
C ALA A 313 19.19 3.52 7.63
N LYS A 314 19.37 4.60 8.42
CA LYS A 314 19.70 4.52 9.85
C LYS A 314 18.62 3.76 10.62
N LYS A 315 17.37 4.21 10.58
CA LYS A 315 16.28 3.62 11.36
C LYS A 315 16.08 2.14 11.03
N THR A 316 16.10 1.77 9.74
CA THR A 316 15.94 0.37 9.33
C THR A 316 17.07 -0.52 9.86
N LEU A 317 18.32 -0.05 9.82
CA LEU A 317 19.48 -0.81 10.30
C LEU A 317 19.56 -0.84 11.83
N ASP A 318 19.26 0.25 12.51
CA ASP A 318 19.20 0.31 13.98
C ASP A 318 18.13 -0.64 14.55
N ASP A 319 17.00 -0.81 13.84
CA ASP A 319 15.96 -1.79 14.16
C ASP A 319 16.35 -3.25 13.83
N GLY A 320 17.59 -3.49 13.39
CA GLY A 320 18.09 -4.81 13.06
C GLY A 320 17.51 -5.39 11.76
N LYS A 321 16.93 -4.56 10.89
CA LYS A 321 16.36 -4.96 9.61
C LYS A 321 17.27 -4.58 8.44
N VAL A 322 17.13 -5.26 7.34
CA VAL A 322 17.98 -5.08 6.15
C VAL A 322 17.24 -4.27 5.08
N PRO A 323 17.65 -3.00 4.83
CA PRO A 323 17.07 -2.21 3.75
C PRO A 323 17.57 -2.68 2.39
N VAL A 324 16.65 -2.97 1.47
CA VAL A 324 16.93 -3.36 0.09
C VAL A 324 16.52 -2.22 -0.84
N LEU A 325 17.51 -1.47 -1.30
CA LEU A 325 17.34 -0.26 -2.10
C LEU A 325 18.03 -0.37 -3.47
N PRO A 326 17.53 0.31 -4.52
CA PRO A 326 18.14 0.25 -5.84
C PRO A 326 19.42 1.07 -5.96
N TYR A 327 20.10 0.87 -7.06
CA TYR A 327 21.14 1.78 -7.49
C TYR A 327 20.56 3.15 -7.85
N THR A 328 21.17 4.20 -7.29
CA THR A 328 20.86 5.57 -7.66
C THR A 328 22.01 6.14 -8.47
N ARG A 329 21.71 6.58 -9.69
CA ARG A 329 22.74 7.16 -10.57
C ARG A 329 23.28 8.45 -9.93
N TYR A 330 24.60 8.55 -9.92
CA TYR A 330 25.26 9.80 -9.50
C TYR A 330 24.95 10.94 -10.47
N THR A 331 24.38 12.02 -9.94
CA THR A 331 23.94 13.20 -10.70
C THR A 331 24.91 14.38 -10.61
N GLY A 332 25.98 14.25 -9.82
CA GLY A 332 27.00 15.29 -9.69
C GLY A 332 27.87 15.43 -10.95
N ASN A 333 28.79 16.41 -10.91
CA ASN A 333 29.71 16.67 -12.03
C ASN A 333 30.57 15.43 -12.36
N GLN A 334 30.45 14.97 -13.62
CA GLN A 334 31.11 13.76 -14.11
C GLN A 334 32.64 13.92 -14.27
N ASP A 335 33.13 15.15 -14.42
CA ASP A 335 34.56 15.45 -14.59
C ASP A 335 35.30 15.56 -13.26
N ARG A 336 34.57 15.58 -12.14
CA ARG A 336 35.14 15.66 -10.80
C ARG A 336 35.27 14.29 -10.15
N TYR A 337 36.18 14.20 -9.17
CA TYR A 337 36.27 13.03 -8.31
C TYR A 337 34.93 12.73 -7.65
N LYS A 338 34.57 11.47 -7.66
CA LYS A 338 33.29 10.98 -7.12
C LYS A 338 33.39 10.79 -5.60
N PRO A 339 32.29 10.82 -4.86
CA PRO A 339 32.30 10.61 -3.41
C PRO A 339 33.03 9.31 -2.96
N TRP A 340 32.85 8.22 -3.70
CA TRP A 340 33.46 6.91 -3.40
C TRP A 340 34.95 6.80 -3.73
N GLU A 341 35.57 7.81 -4.34
CA GLU A 341 37.01 7.90 -4.56
C GLU A 341 37.73 8.52 -3.36
N TYR A 342 36.98 9.06 -2.38
CA TYR A 342 37.52 9.55 -1.12
C TYR A 342 37.43 8.45 -0.08
N THR A 343 38.52 8.24 0.70
CA THR A 343 38.56 7.24 1.76
C THR A 343 38.33 7.89 3.11
N TYR A 344 37.36 7.40 3.86
CA TYR A 344 37.07 7.86 5.21
C TYR A 344 37.91 7.11 6.24
N ASP A 345 38.51 7.84 7.19
CA ASP A 345 39.17 7.31 8.36
C ASP A 345 38.31 7.62 9.61
N PRO A 346 37.64 6.62 10.18
CA PRO A 346 36.74 6.83 11.32
C PRO A 346 37.48 7.13 12.64
N VAL A 347 38.78 6.76 12.75
CA VAL A 347 39.57 6.99 13.97
C VAL A 347 39.92 8.46 14.11
N ASN A 348 40.34 9.08 13.00
CA ASN A 348 40.76 10.48 12.98
C ASN A 348 39.66 11.44 12.49
N ASP A 349 38.48 10.93 12.12
CA ASP A 349 37.39 11.68 11.49
C ASP A 349 37.88 12.55 10.31
N THR A 350 38.55 11.90 9.35
CA THR A 350 39.13 12.56 8.17
C THR A 350 38.78 11.84 6.89
N TYR A 351 38.74 12.59 5.80
CA TYR A 351 38.70 12.01 4.46
C TYR A 351 40.04 12.19 3.77
N THR A 352 40.53 11.15 3.11
CA THR A 352 41.71 11.20 2.24
C THR A 352 41.26 11.29 0.79
N CYS A 353 41.74 12.31 0.06
CA CYS A 353 41.42 12.46 -1.36
C CYS A 353 42.24 11.44 -2.20
N PRO A 354 41.89 11.19 -3.48
CA PRO A 354 42.61 10.24 -4.37
C PRO A 354 44.11 10.53 -4.56
N ARG A 355 44.57 11.70 -4.12
CA ARG A 355 46.00 12.11 -4.18
C ARG A 355 46.67 12.13 -2.82
N GLY A 356 46.05 11.57 -1.80
CA GLY A 356 46.61 11.47 -0.44
C GLY A 356 46.43 12.74 0.42
N GLY A 357 45.79 13.80 -0.08
CA GLY A 357 45.55 15.00 0.73
C GLY A 357 44.46 14.73 1.79
N ILE A 358 44.67 15.21 3.02
CA ILE A 358 43.81 14.95 4.14
C ILE A 358 42.80 16.11 4.29
N LEU A 359 41.52 15.77 4.37
CA LEU A 359 40.44 16.71 4.67
C LEU A 359 39.95 16.43 6.09
N ARG A 360 40.00 17.47 6.95
CA ARG A 360 39.63 17.37 8.36
C ARG A 360 38.22 17.91 8.59
N HIS A 361 37.50 17.30 9.49
CA HIS A 361 36.20 17.78 9.92
C HIS A 361 36.29 19.16 10.54
N THR A 362 35.46 20.08 10.11
CA THR A 362 35.49 21.48 10.59
C THR A 362 34.18 21.95 11.21
N THR A 363 33.05 21.47 10.70
CA THR A 363 31.72 21.85 11.22
C THR A 363 30.65 20.93 10.71
N THR A 364 29.57 20.82 11.45
CA THR A 364 28.33 20.14 11.04
C THR A 364 27.21 21.17 11.04
N ASP A 365 26.41 21.22 9.98
CA ASP A 365 25.27 22.13 9.84
C ASP A 365 23.97 21.55 10.45
N ARG A 366 22.87 22.36 10.42
CA ARG A 366 21.55 21.96 10.95
C ARG A 366 20.97 20.73 10.25
N ASP A 367 21.29 20.54 8.99
CA ASP A 367 20.82 19.40 8.17
C ASP A 367 21.68 18.15 8.37
N GLY A 368 22.62 18.16 9.31
CA GLY A 368 23.52 17.04 9.60
C GLY A 368 24.62 16.86 8.55
N LYS A 369 24.94 17.87 7.75
CA LYS A 369 26.04 17.80 6.79
C LYS A 369 27.36 18.18 7.46
N ARG A 370 28.23 17.22 7.63
CA ARG A 370 29.61 17.40 8.05
C ARG A 370 30.41 18.02 6.93
N THR A 371 31.15 19.07 7.19
CA THR A 371 32.06 19.71 6.24
C THR A 371 33.51 19.40 6.58
N TYR A 372 34.20 18.77 5.63
CA TYR A 372 35.63 18.46 5.71
C TYR A 372 36.41 19.40 4.81
N ARG A 373 37.54 19.87 5.29
CA ARG A 373 38.40 20.83 4.56
C ARG A 373 39.85 20.34 4.50
N SER A 374 40.47 20.48 3.33
CA SER A 374 41.92 20.33 3.21
C SER A 374 42.64 21.60 3.65
N THR A 375 43.93 21.48 4.01
CA THR A 375 44.77 22.66 4.22
C THR A 375 45.21 23.25 2.88
N PRO A 376 45.36 24.59 2.78
CA PRO A 376 45.82 25.21 1.53
C PRO A 376 47.18 24.68 1.09
N LYS A 377 48.11 24.41 2.03
CA LYS A 377 49.43 23.90 1.76
C LYS A 377 49.43 22.57 0.96
N GLU A 378 48.43 21.71 1.22
CA GLU A 378 48.30 20.39 0.56
C GLU A 378 47.76 20.50 -0.87
N CYS A 379 46.98 21.52 -1.19
CA CYS A 379 46.21 21.57 -2.42
C CYS A 379 46.60 22.71 -3.39
N VAL A 380 47.41 23.70 -2.97
CA VAL A 380 47.81 24.84 -3.82
C VAL A 380 48.50 24.39 -5.10
N ASN A 381 49.48 23.47 -4.98
CA ASN A 381 50.26 22.96 -6.09
C ASN A 381 49.78 21.61 -6.62
N CYS A 382 48.56 21.19 -6.27
CA CYS A 382 48.05 19.90 -6.69
C CYS A 382 47.67 19.91 -8.19
N PRO A 383 48.26 19.01 -9.01
CA PRO A 383 47.97 18.97 -10.45
C PRO A 383 46.52 18.57 -10.76
N CYS A 384 45.80 17.97 -9.79
CA CYS A 384 44.42 17.55 -9.93
C CYS A 384 43.42 18.59 -9.42
N LYS A 385 43.83 19.83 -9.17
CA LYS A 385 42.96 20.90 -8.61
C LYS A 385 41.68 21.10 -9.40
N ALA A 386 41.74 21.11 -10.73
CA ALA A 386 40.58 21.21 -11.61
C ALA A 386 39.61 20.01 -11.43
N LYS A 387 40.15 18.79 -11.40
CA LYS A 387 39.35 17.55 -11.25
C LYS A 387 38.78 17.40 -9.83
N CYS A 388 39.46 17.86 -8.79
CA CYS A 388 38.91 17.80 -7.43
C CYS A 388 37.98 18.96 -7.12
N GLY A 389 38.01 20.07 -7.87
CA GLY A 389 37.20 21.27 -7.65
C GLY A 389 37.57 21.99 -6.35
N ALA A 390 38.86 22.07 -6.04
CA ALA A 390 39.35 22.93 -4.97
C ALA A 390 39.14 24.41 -5.38
N ASN A 391 38.91 25.27 -4.39
CA ASN A 391 38.71 26.70 -4.60
C ASN A 391 40.04 27.41 -5.03
N GLU A 392 39.96 28.68 -5.37
CA GLU A 392 41.14 29.48 -5.77
C GLU A 392 42.23 29.52 -4.71
N LYS A 393 41.84 29.51 -3.43
CA LYS A 393 42.75 29.50 -2.27
C LYS A 393 43.40 28.11 -2.02
N GLY A 394 43.18 27.15 -2.89
CA GLY A 394 43.74 25.80 -2.75
C GLY A 394 43.09 24.96 -1.66
N GLN A 395 41.84 25.23 -1.31
CA GLN A 395 41.09 24.40 -0.35
C GLN A 395 40.07 23.53 -1.07
N LYS A 396 40.06 22.24 -0.76
CA LYS A 396 38.99 21.33 -1.11
C LYS A 396 37.98 21.24 0.03
N LEU A 397 36.70 21.40 -0.33
CA LEU A 397 35.58 21.11 0.55
C LEU A 397 34.96 19.80 0.14
N TYR A 398 34.67 18.95 1.11
CA TYR A 398 33.92 17.71 0.96
C TYR A 398 32.82 17.69 2.02
N THR A 399 31.62 17.28 1.63
CA THR A 399 30.49 17.19 2.55
C THR A 399 29.97 15.77 2.60
N ALA A 400 29.74 15.25 3.83
CA ALA A 400 29.10 13.99 4.09
C ALA A 400 28.00 14.17 5.12
N HIS A 401 26.94 13.36 5.08
CA HIS A 401 25.92 13.39 6.11
C HIS A 401 26.44 12.72 7.40
N ILE A 402 25.96 13.15 8.56
CA ILE A 402 26.31 12.56 9.87
C ILE A 402 26.05 11.04 9.90
N TRP A 403 25.04 10.59 9.17
CA TRP A 403 24.65 9.18 8.99
C TRP A 403 25.14 8.59 7.65
N GLN A 404 26.26 9.06 7.12
CA GLN A 404 26.81 8.58 5.84
C GLN A 404 27.18 7.08 5.90
N GLU A 405 27.66 6.61 7.02
CA GLU A 405 28.01 5.21 7.25
C GLU A 405 26.86 4.24 6.98
N TYR A 406 25.63 4.62 7.34
CA TYR A 406 24.44 3.82 7.06
C TYR A 406 24.14 3.75 5.55
N LEU A 407 24.30 4.85 4.83
CA LEU A 407 24.16 4.85 3.37
C LEU A 407 25.23 4.00 2.68
N ASP A 408 26.44 4.03 3.19
CA ASP A 408 27.56 3.23 2.65
C ASP A 408 27.31 1.73 2.92
N LEU A 409 26.79 1.38 4.08
CA LEU A 409 26.38 0.01 4.40
C LEU A 409 25.21 -0.47 3.50
N VAL A 410 24.21 0.36 3.28
CA VAL A 410 23.12 0.08 2.33
C VAL A 410 23.67 -0.18 0.93
N GLU A 411 24.66 0.58 0.50
CA GLU A 411 25.28 0.39 -0.81
C GLU A 411 26.08 -0.93 -0.91
N GLN A 412 26.68 -1.40 0.19
CA GLN A 412 27.28 -2.71 0.30
C GLN A 412 26.23 -3.82 0.25
N ILE A 413 25.16 -3.70 1.02
CA ILE A 413 24.02 -4.63 1.03
C ILE A 413 23.46 -4.80 -0.37
N ARG A 414 23.24 -3.70 -1.09
CA ARG A 414 22.72 -3.68 -2.47
C ARG A 414 23.56 -4.55 -3.44
N LYS A 415 24.86 -4.65 -3.23
CA LYS A 415 25.77 -5.43 -4.11
C LYS A 415 25.66 -6.92 -3.87
N THR A 416 25.10 -7.36 -2.75
CA THR A 416 24.93 -8.78 -2.43
C THR A 416 23.93 -9.44 -3.38
N GLN A 417 24.13 -10.74 -3.67
CA GLN A 417 23.22 -11.48 -4.55
C GLN A 417 21.81 -11.54 -3.96
N ARG A 418 21.69 -11.79 -2.65
CA ARG A 418 20.39 -11.86 -1.97
C ARG A 418 19.58 -10.57 -2.10
N ALA A 419 20.20 -9.41 -1.92
CA ALA A 419 19.51 -8.13 -2.09
C ALA A 419 19.04 -7.90 -3.53
N LYS A 420 19.85 -8.31 -4.53
CA LYS A 420 19.47 -8.25 -5.94
C LYS A 420 18.28 -9.14 -6.25
N ASP A 421 18.28 -10.36 -5.73
CA ASP A 421 17.19 -11.33 -5.94
C ASP A 421 15.88 -10.84 -5.29
N ILE A 422 15.94 -10.30 -4.07
CA ILE A 422 14.79 -9.71 -3.41
C ILE A 422 14.28 -8.48 -4.18
N TYR A 423 15.19 -7.57 -4.58
CA TYR A 423 14.78 -6.36 -5.32
C TYR A 423 14.13 -6.69 -6.67
N ALA A 424 14.58 -7.73 -7.35
CA ALA A 424 13.99 -8.17 -8.61
C ALA A 424 12.51 -8.59 -8.48
N GLN A 425 12.11 -9.11 -7.32
CA GLN A 425 10.71 -9.49 -7.06
C GLN A 425 9.75 -8.31 -6.97
N ARG A 426 10.23 -7.07 -6.84
CA ARG A 426 9.42 -5.87 -6.69
C ARG A 426 8.37 -5.71 -7.81
N LYS A 427 8.75 -6.04 -9.06
CA LYS A 427 7.86 -5.98 -10.21
C LYS A 427 6.68 -6.94 -10.13
N GLU A 428 6.90 -8.11 -9.55
CA GLU A 428 5.89 -9.16 -9.42
C GLU A 428 5.07 -9.03 -8.12
N THR A 429 5.50 -8.16 -7.20
CA THR A 429 4.86 -7.95 -5.90
C THR A 429 4.14 -6.61 -5.85
N ILE A 430 4.80 -5.54 -5.38
CA ILE A 430 4.12 -4.26 -5.11
C ILE A 430 3.58 -3.58 -6.38
N GLU A 431 4.31 -3.64 -7.50
CA GLU A 431 3.83 -3.07 -8.76
C GLU A 431 2.58 -3.81 -9.26
N ARG A 432 2.52 -5.14 -9.09
CA ARG A 432 1.33 -5.94 -9.40
C ARG A 432 0.17 -5.65 -8.46
N VAL A 433 0.44 -5.43 -7.17
CA VAL A 433 -0.59 -4.99 -6.19
C VAL A 433 -1.22 -3.68 -6.66
N PHE A 434 -0.41 -2.71 -7.08
CA PHE A 434 -0.92 -1.44 -7.60
C PHE A 434 -1.67 -1.57 -8.93
N ALA A 435 -1.20 -2.43 -9.84
CA ALA A 435 -1.91 -2.72 -11.07
C ALA A 435 -3.28 -3.34 -10.78
N ASP A 436 -3.36 -4.33 -9.91
CA ASP A 436 -4.62 -4.98 -9.52
C ASP A 436 -5.56 -3.99 -8.80
N ALA A 437 -5.03 -3.14 -7.90
CA ALA A 437 -5.82 -2.11 -7.23
C ALA A 437 -6.45 -1.13 -8.23
N LYS A 438 -5.69 -0.68 -9.21
CA LYS A 438 -6.14 0.29 -10.22
C LYS A 438 -7.08 -0.31 -11.24
N GLU A 439 -6.78 -1.51 -11.77
CA GLU A 439 -7.52 -2.12 -12.89
C GLU A 439 -8.72 -2.94 -12.42
N LYS A 440 -8.54 -3.75 -11.35
CA LYS A 440 -9.58 -4.69 -10.92
C LYS A 440 -10.45 -4.15 -9.78
N HIS A 441 -9.91 -3.19 -9.02
CA HIS A 441 -10.59 -2.64 -7.84
C HIS A 441 -10.91 -1.14 -7.95
N ALA A 442 -10.81 -0.55 -9.16
CA ALA A 442 -11.17 0.84 -9.48
C ALA A 442 -10.49 1.89 -8.55
N MET A 443 -9.18 1.74 -8.29
CA MET A 443 -8.44 2.65 -7.40
C MET A 443 -7.71 3.79 -8.15
N ARG A 444 -7.95 3.99 -9.45
CA ARG A 444 -7.35 5.10 -10.21
C ARG A 444 -7.90 6.47 -9.83
N TYR A 445 -9.16 6.52 -9.43
CA TYR A 445 -9.88 7.73 -9.11
C TYR A 445 -10.78 7.51 -7.89
N THR A 446 -10.84 8.51 -7.00
CA THR A 446 -11.77 8.49 -5.87
C THR A 446 -12.88 9.52 -6.04
N HIS A 447 -14.11 9.15 -5.68
CA HIS A 447 -15.23 10.06 -5.56
C HIS A 447 -15.33 10.70 -4.15
N HIS A 448 -14.59 10.15 -3.20
CA HIS A 448 -14.53 10.67 -1.84
C HIS A 448 -13.66 11.93 -1.78
N ARG A 449 -13.97 12.81 -0.87
CA ARG A 449 -13.22 14.04 -0.54
C ARG A 449 -12.83 14.02 0.92
N GLY A 450 -11.70 14.62 1.22
CA GLY A 450 -11.12 14.64 2.56
C GLY A 450 -10.32 13.39 2.87
N LEU A 451 -9.19 13.58 3.58
CA LEU A 451 -8.19 12.55 3.84
C LEU A 451 -8.78 11.34 4.59
N ALA A 452 -9.60 11.57 5.63
CA ALA A 452 -10.21 10.50 6.40
C ALA A 452 -11.14 9.61 5.56
N ALA A 453 -11.97 10.21 4.69
CA ALA A 453 -12.87 9.44 3.83
C ALA A 453 -12.10 8.63 2.75
N VAL A 454 -11.03 9.21 2.20
CA VAL A 454 -10.19 8.52 1.21
C VAL A 454 -9.41 7.40 1.88
N THR A 455 -8.88 7.60 3.08
CA THR A 455 -8.18 6.57 3.86
C THR A 455 -9.09 5.37 4.14
N ARG A 456 -10.32 5.59 4.61
CA ARG A 456 -11.31 4.51 4.81
C ARG A 456 -11.59 3.75 3.51
N TRP A 457 -11.76 4.47 2.41
CA TRP A 457 -12.01 3.88 1.10
C TRP A 457 -10.82 3.05 0.59
N VAL A 458 -9.57 3.50 0.76
CA VAL A 458 -8.36 2.76 0.39
C VAL A 458 -8.23 1.49 1.23
N ARG A 459 -8.41 1.59 2.55
CA ARG A 459 -8.35 0.44 3.47
C ARG A 459 -9.34 -0.64 3.09
N LEU A 460 -10.60 -0.27 2.79
CA LEU A 460 -11.63 -1.22 2.34
C LEU A 460 -11.31 -1.86 0.98
N LYS A 461 -10.66 -1.14 0.07
CA LYS A 461 -10.20 -1.73 -1.20
C LYS A 461 -9.10 -2.77 -0.99
N TYR A 462 -8.10 -2.46 -0.18
CA TYR A 462 -7.05 -3.42 0.14
C TYR A 462 -7.58 -4.60 0.98
N ALA A 463 -8.53 -4.37 1.87
CA ALA A 463 -9.26 -5.44 2.56
C ALA A 463 -9.95 -6.38 1.56
N ALA A 464 -10.65 -5.84 0.58
CA ALA A 464 -11.29 -6.64 -0.49
C ALA A 464 -10.28 -7.38 -1.37
N MET A 465 -9.12 -6.78 -1.66
CA MET A 465 -8.03 -7.45 -2.39
C MET A 465 -7.45 -8.63 -1.60
N ASN A 466 -7.15 -8.42 -0.32
CA ASN A 466 -6.67 -9.48 0.57
C ASN A 466 -7.72 -10.58 0.72
N LEU A 467 -8.98 -10.22 0.90
CA LEU A 467 -10.09 -11.17 1.01
C LEU A 467 -10.25 -12.03 -0.25
N LYS A 468 -10.14 -11.43 -1.44
CA LYS A 468 -10.19 -12.15 -2.70
C LYS A 468 -9.04 -13.16 -2.85
N LYS A 469 -7.84 -12.79 -2.42
CA LYS A 469 -6.68 -13.69 -2.38
C LYS A 469 -6.88 -14.83 -1.40
N LEU A 470 -7.29 -14.50 -0.17
CA LEU A 470 -7.59 -15.46 0.89
C LEU A 470 -8.61 -16.49 0.43
N ALA A 471 -9.74 -16.05 -0.12
CA ALA A 471 -10.82 -16.90 -0.59
C ALA A 471 -10.40 -17.85 -1.72
N ASN A 472 -9.67 -17.35 -2.71
CA ASN A 472 -9.21 -18.17 -3.83
C ASN A 472 -8.13 -19.16 -3.39
N TRP A 473 -7.21 -18.76 -2.53
CA TRP A 473 -6.15 -19.64 -2.05
C TRP A 473 -6.67 -20.75 -1.14
N SER A 474 -7.57 -20.43 -0.21
CA SER A 474 -8.23 -21.41 0.66
C SER A 474 -9.03 -22.42 -0.15
N TRP A 475 -9.72 -21.97 -1.20
CA TRP A 475 -10.46 -22.84 -2.11
C TRP A 475 -9.55 -23.82 -2.84
N ASN A 476 -8.46 -23.35 -3.42
CA ASN A 476 -7.51 -24.20 -4.14
C ASN A 476 -6.88 -25.25 -3.22
N ASN A 477 -6.46 -24.86 -2.02
CA ASN A 477 -5.87 -25.78 -1.05
C ASN A 477 -6.86 -26.86 -0.59
N SER A 478 -8.12 -26.49 -0.35
CA SER A 478 -9.16 -27.47 0.01
C SER A 478 -9.47 -28.42 -1.14
N TYR A 479 -9.49 -27.93 -2.37
CA TYR A 479 -9.72 -28.74 -3.56
C TYR A 479 -8.59 -29.74 -3.81
N PHE A 480 -7.32 -29.31 -3.69
CA PHE A 480 -6.16 -30.19 -3.79
C PHE A 480 -6.14 -31.24 -2.68
N SER A 481 -6.50 -30.88 -1.45
CA SER A 481 -6.59 -31.83 -0.34
C SER A 481 -7.66 -32.88 -0.58
N GLN A 482 -8.81 -32.52 -1.14
CA GLN A 482 -9.87 -33.45 -1.49
C GLN A 482 -9.46 -34.39 -2.65
N ILE A 483 -8.77 -33.87 -3.67
CA ILE A 483 -8.23 -34.69 -4.76
C ILE A 483 -7.20 -35.68 -4.24
N LEU A 484 -6.27 -35.24 -3.37
CA LEU A 484 -5.27 -36.11 -2.75
C LEU A 484 -5.92 -37.25 -1.92
N LEU A 485 -6.99 -36.94 -1.20
CA LEU A 485 -7.76 -37.97 -0.44
C LEU A 485 -8.46 -38.99 -1.35
N ILE A 486 -8.87 -38.57 -2.57
CA ILE A 486 -9.47 -39.45 -3.56
C ILE A 486 -8.43 -40.36 -4.22
N PHE A 487 -7.21 -39.87 -4.42
CA PHE A 487 -6.13 -40.58 -5.09
C PHE A 487 -5.16 -41.31 -4.12
N MET A 488 -5.24 -41.09 -2.80
CA MET A 488 -4.50 -41.89 -1.85
C MET A 488 -5.16 -43.29 -1.75
N PRO A 489 -4.45 -44.38 -2.09
CA PRO A 489 -5.00 -45.73 -1.84
C PRO A 489 -5.24 -45.88 -0.35
N LYS A 490 -6.44 -46.32 0.02
CA LYS A 490 -6.75 -46.74 1.38
C LYS A 490 -5.85 -47.91 1.72
N TYR A 491 -4.68 -47.67 2.32
CA TYR A 491 -3.90 -48.72 2.96
C TYR A 491 -4.69 -49.16 4.16
N THR A 492 -5.54 -50.15 3.99
CA THR A 492 -6.09 -50.96 5.10
C THR A 492 -4.91 -51.73 5.68
N LYS A 493 -4.43 -51.32 6.84
CA LYS A 493 -3.59 -52.17 7.69
C LYS A 493 -4.44 -53.35 8.09
N THR A 494 -4.27 -54.48 7.42
CA THR A 494 -4.66 -55.78 7.98
C THR A 494 -3.73 -56.08 9.16
N PRO A 495 -4.24 -56.34 10.34
CA PRO A 495 -3.40 -56.84 11.44
C PRO A 495 -2.98 -58.28 11.09
N VAL A 496 -1.70 -58.49 10.88
CA VAL A 496 -1.12 -59.81 10.88
C VAL A 496 -0.99 -60.24 12.34
N PHE A 497 -1.90 -61.11 12.79
CA PHE A 497 -1.68 -61.93 13.97
C PHE A 497 -0.80 -63.09 13.57
N ALA A 498 0.33 -63.25 14.21
CA ALA A 498 1.06 -64.46 14.46
C ALA A 498 1.91 -64.26 15.71
#